data_ae532d09a0adbd164371c27ea73c940c
#
_entry.id   ae532d09a0adbd164371c27ea73c940c
#
_cell.length_a   1.000
_cell.length_b   1.000
_cell.length_c   1.000
_cell.angle_alpha   90.00
_cell.angle_beta   90.00
_cell.angle_gamma   90.00
#
_symmetry.space_group_name_H-M   'P 1'
#
loop_
_entity.id
_entity.type
_entity.pdbx_description
1 polymer ?
#
loop_
_entity_poly.entity_id
_entity_poly.type
_entity_poly.pdbx_seq_one_letter_code
_entity_poly.pdbx_strand_id
1 'polypeptide(L)'
;MFRVLASGPQALFQDAGRSGYMSSGVSPSGAFDRASAVQANRVVGNAPGATVVEILFGGFSVEALTAATVVFTGTNALVHVELPNGYQYIEYTHTIIDVQPGTRLTLDSAQQGLRTYFAVRGGFAAPQVLGSASTDMLSAIGPDQLRIGDTLVVGIDVSGPGWYSWVRDCAPVRAMTNTVTLGVIPGPREEWFTAESVERFYSEPFEVSSESNRIGIRVHGEQPLERALAGEIASEGMVRGSIQVPPSGFPVLFGVDHPVTGGYPVIGVLDWCSSDCTAQLRPGDIVRFRRVVAE
;
A
#
# COMPACT_ATOMS: atom_id res chain seq x y z
N MET A 1 -16.14 5.33 -17.13
CA MET A 1 -14.80 5.18 -17.73
C MET A 1 -13.98 6.44 -17.47
N PHE A 2 -12.69 6.29 -17.31
CA PHE A 2 -11.75 7.41 -17.15
C PHE A 2 -10.59 7.26 -18.13
N ARG A 3 -10.01 8.38 -18.57
CA ARG A 3 -8.76 8.41 -19.33
C ARG A 3 -7.64 8.90 -18.41
N VAL A 4 -6.51 8.22 -18.38
CA VAL A 4 -5.33 8.63 -17.62
C VAL A 4 -4.65 9.80 -18.36
N LEU A 5 -4.50 10.93 -17.69
CA LEU A 5 -3.82 12.13 -18.20
C LEU A 5 -2.39 12.23 -17.66
N ALA A 6 -2.17 11.75 -16.42
CA ALA A 6 -0.86 11.61 -15.79
C ALA A 6 -0.88 10.41 -14.84
N SER A 7 0.18 9.61 -14.81
CA SER A 7 0.26 8.41 -13.95
C SER A 7 1.00 8.64 -12.63
N GLY A 8 1.63 9.80 -12.44
CA GLY A 8 2.57 9.98 -11.34
C GLY A 8 3.77 9.03 -11.43
N PRO A 9 4.52 8.85 -10.36
CA PRO A 9 5.65 7.91 -10.33
C PRO A 9 5.22 6.45 -10.52
N GLN A 10 4.07 6.05 -9.97
CA GLN A 10 3.50 4.72 -10.13
C GLN A 10 1.99 4.76 -9.86
N ALA A 11 1.21 4.11 -10.73
CA ALA A 11 -0.20 3.86 -10.54
C ALA A 11 -0.51 2.43 -10.99
N LEU A 12 -1.10 1.61 -10.09
CA LEU A 12 -1.29 0.18 -10.26
C LEU A 12 -2.74 -0.20 -9.93
N PHE A 13 -3.32 -1.13 -10.68
CA PHE A 13 -4.52 -1.78 -10.21
C PHE A 13 -4.21 -2.68 -9.03
N GLN A 14 -5.03 -2.58 -7.97
CA GLN A 14 -4.93 -3.40 -6.78
C GLN A 14 -6.32 -3.78 -6.28
N ASP A 15 -6.43 -4.99 -5.73
CA ASP A 15 -7.65 -5.52 -5.10
C ASP A 15 -7.29 -6.21 -3.78
N ALA A 16 -8.02 -7.25 -3.38
CA ALA A 16 -7.71 -8.06 -2.19
C ALA A 16 -6.48 -8.97 -2.37
N GLY A 17 -5.94 -9.06 -3.58
CA GLY A 17 -4.84 -9.95 -3.94
C GLY A 17 -5.28 -11.39 -4.26
N ARG A 18 -4.30 -12.26 -4.56
CA ARG A 18 -4.48 -13.65 -5.00
C ARG A 18 -4.01 -14.63 -3.93
N SER A 19 -4.91 -15.05 -3.05
CA SER A 19 -4.60 -16.02 -2.00
C SER A 19 -4.53 -17.46 -2.55
N GLY A 20 -3.73 -18.33 -1.88
CA GLY A 20 -3.69 -19.77 -2.15
C GLY A 20 -2.60 -20.23 -3.11
N TYR A 21 -1.78 -19.33 -3.66
CA TYR A 21 -0.75 -19.66 -4.66
C TYR A 21 0.69 -19.61 -4.14
N MET A 22 0.90 -19.40 -2.84
CA MET A 22 2.25 -19.31 -2.25
C MET A 22 3.06 -20.60 -2.46
N SER A 23 2.42 -21.77 -2.40
CA SER A 23 3.07 -23.06 -2.70
C SER A 23 3.54 -23.19 -4.17
N SER A 24 3.00 -22.37 -5.06
CA SER A 24 3.42 -22.26 -6.46
C SER A 24 4.38 -21.10 -6.71
N GLY A 25 4.92 -20.49 -5.66
CA GLY A 25 5.89 -19.39 -5.77
C GLY A 25 5.27 -18.01 -6.03
N VAL A 26 3.95 -17.85 -5.94
CA VAL A 26 3.26 -16.59 -6.22
C VAL A 26 2.81 -15.92 -4.93
N SER A 27 3.27 -14.68 -4.72
CA SER A 27 2.86 -13.89 -3.56
C SER A 27 1.38 -13.47 -3.68
N PRO A 28 0.70 -13.22 -2.55
CA PRO A 28 -0.68 -12.72 -2.59
C PRO A 28 -0.83 -11.36 -3.27
N SER A 29 0.16 -10.47 -3.18
CA SER A 29 0.07 -9.08 -3.65
C SER A 29 -1.14 -8.33 -3.05
N GLY A 30 -1.83 -7.50 -3.81
CA GLY A 30 -2.98 -6.73 -3.35
C GLY A 30 -2.64 -5.31 -2.91
N ALA A 31 -3.65 -4.57 -2.46
CA ALA A 31 -3.46 -3.23 -1.91
C ALA A 31 -2.47 -3.25 -0.73
N PHE A 32 -1.47 -2.35 -0.75
CA PHE A 32 -0.46 -2.34 0.28
C PHE A 32 -1.03 -1.79 1.62
N ASP A 33 -1.77 -0.68 1.62
CA ASP A 33 -2.60 -0.26 2.75
C ASP A 33 -4.03 -0.78 2.51
N ARG A 34 -4.28 -2.01 2.99
CA ARG A 34 -5.58 -2.67 2.82
C ARG A 34 -6.71 -1.90 3.49
N ALA A 35 -6.43 -1.29 4.64
CA ALA A 35 -7.43 -0.54 5.38
C ALA A 35 -7.93 0.66 4.56
N SER A 36 -7.02 1.40 3.94
CA SER A 36 -7.36 2.54 3.09
C SER A 36 -8.08 2.13 1.80
N ALA A 37 -7.67 1.04 1.16
CA ALA A 37 -8.35 0.52 -0.03
C ALA A 37 -9.78 0.03 0.29
N VAL A 38 -9.94 -0.72 1.39
CA VAL A 38 -11.25 -1.16 1.87
C VAL A 38 -12.15 0.03 2.21
N GLN A 39 -11.59 1.06 2.85
CA GLN A 39 -12.31 2.28 3.18
C GLN A 39 -12.81 2.99 1.93
N ALA A 40 -11.94 3.17 0.90
CA ALA A 40 -12.32 3.75 -0.38
C ALA A 40 -13.50 3.02 -1.00
N ASN A 41 -13.43 1.69 -1.07
CA ASN A 41 -14.49 0.88 -1.63
C ASN A 41 -15.81 0.99 -0.84
N ARG A 42 -15.76 0.93 0.49
CA ARG A 42 -16.96 1.05 1.35
C ARG A 42 -17.68 2.38 1.17
N VAL A 43 -16.92 3.47 1.07
CA VAL A 43 -17.46 4.82 0.93
C VAL A 43 -18.26 4.97 -0.37
N VAL A 44 -17.79 4.40 -1.47
CA VAL A 44 -18.52 4.44 -2.75
C VAL A 44 -19.51 3.26 -2.92
N GLY A 45 -19.67 2.41 -1.90
CA GLY A 45 -20.63 1.30 -1.89
C GLY A 45 -20.22 0.08 -2.72
N ASN A 46 -18.94 -0.16 -2.84
CA ASN A 46 -18.38 -1.37 -3.47
C ASN A 46 -18.16 -2.49 -2.45
N ALA A 47 -17.95 -3.71 -2.94
CA ALA A 47 -17.38 -4.78 -2.13
C ALA A 47 -15.99 -4.37 -1.63
N PRO A 48 -15.59 -4.77 -0.38
CA PRO A 48 -14.30 -4.35 0.20
C PRO A 48 -13.07 -4.69 -0.66
N GLY A 49 -13.14 -5.75 -1.43
CA GLY A 49 -12.05 -6.21 -2.31
C GLY A 49 -12.19 -5.77 -3.77
N ALA A 50 -13.10 -4.85 -4.10
CA ALA A 50 -13.22 -4.35 -5.47
C ALA A 50 -11.91 -3.66 -5.92
N THR A 51 -11.62 -3.76 -7.21
CA THR A 51 -10.38 -3.20 -7.77
C THR A 51 -10.35 -1.68 -7.66
N VAL A 52 -9.25 -1.16 -7.13
CA VAL A 52 -8.91 0.26 -6.99
C VAL A 52 -7.61 0.57 -7.76
N VAL A 53 -7.28 1.85 -7.92
CA VAL A 53 -5.94 2.26 -8.36
C VAL A 53 -5.14 2.71 -7.13
N GLU A 54 -4.01 2.04 -6.87
CA GLU A 54 -3.01 2.46 -5.89
C GLU A 54 -2.02 3.40 -6.54
N ILE A 55 -1.88 4.60 -6.00
CA ILE A 55 -1.06 5.69 -6.54
C ILE A 55 0.06 5.99 -5.56
N LEU A 56 1.31 5.96 -6.04
CA LEU A 56 2.49 6.31 -5.27
C LEU A 56 2.74 7.82 -5.35
N PHE A 57 2.85 8.48 -4.20
CA PHE A 57 3.28 9.87 -4.02
C PHE A 57 2.36 10.96 -4.61
N GLY A 58 1.36 10.64 -5.43
CA GLY A 58 0.49 11.59 -6.13
C GLY A 58 0.92 11.90 -7.56
N GLY A 59 0.54 13.08 -8.09
CA GLY A 59 0.79 13.43 -9.49
C GLY A 59 -0.05 12.62 -10.49
N PHE A 60 -1.12 12.00 -10.04
CA PHE A 60 -2.04 11.21 -10.86
C PHE A 60 -3.18 12.10 -11.35
N SER A 61 -3.51 12.02 -12.63
CA SER A 61 -4.61 12.79 -13.21
C SER A 61 -5.44 11.96 -14.16
N VAL A 62 -6.77 12.13 -14.09
CA VAL A 62 -7.72 11.43 -14.96
C VAL A 62 -8.81 12.38 -15.45
N GLU A 63 -9.35 12.09 -16.63
CA GLU A 63 -10.56 12.70 -17.19
C GLU A 63 -11.72 11.70 -17.12
N ALA A 64 -12.83 12.09 -16.55
CA ALA A 64 -14.04 11.29 -16.55
C ALA A 64 -14.67 11.29 -17.96
N LEU A 65 -14.86 10.10 -18.53
CA LEU A 65 -15.52 9.90 -19.82
C LEU A 65 -17.03 9.62 -19.66
N THR A 66 -17.43 9.23 -18.45
CA THR A 66 -18.84 9.00 -18.05
C THR A 66 -19.06 9.56 -16.65
N ALA A 67 -20.31 9.87 -16.30
CA ALA A 67 -20.66 10.23 -14.94
C ALA A 67 -20.29 9.10 -13.97
N ALA A 68 -19.76 9.45 -12.81
CA ALA A 68 -19.32 8.49 -11.78
C ALA A 68 -19.22 9.16 -10.41
N THR A 69 -19.27 8.34 -9.35
CA THR A 69 -18.95 8.73 -7.97
C THR A 69 -17.60 8.13 -7.59
N VAL A 70 -16.69 8.95 -7.10
CA VAL A 70 -15.31 8.56 -6.80
C VAL A 70 -14.86 9.04 -5.42
N VAL A 71 -13.78 8.45 -4.94
CA VAL A 71 -13.07 8.89 -3.73
C VAL A 71 -11.58 8.58 -3.84
N PHE A 72 -10.77 9.40 -3.19
CA PHE A 72 -9.36 9.13 -2.92
C PHE A 72 -9.17 8.96 -1.41
N THR A 73 -8.49 7.90 -0.98
CA THR A 73 -8.19 7.63 0.45
C THR A 73 -6.71 7.29 0.65
N GLY A 74 -6.26 7.16 1.88
CA GLY A 74 -4.89 6.74 2.23
C GLY A 74 -4.01 7.89 2.66
N THR A 75 -3.75 8.84 1.80
CA THR A 75 -2.90 10.02 2.11
C THR A 75 -3.72 11.27 2.38
N ASN A 76 -3.07 12.28 2.97
CA ASN A 76 -3.59 13.65 3.01
C ASN A 76 -3.02 14.41 1.82
N ALA A 77 -3.86 14.71 0.84
CA ALA A 77 -3.50 15.44 -0.38
C ALA A 77 -4.68 16.28 -0.88
N LEU A 78 -4.38 17.24 -1.75
CA LEU A 78 -5.38 18.02 -2.46
C LEU A 78 -5.78 17.29 -3.75
N VAL A 79 -7.05 17.43 -4.12
CA VAL A 79 -7.62 16.96 -5.39
C VAL A 79 -8.15 18.17 -6.14
N HIS A 80 -7.47 18.56 -7.20
CA HIS A 80 -7.95 19.62 -8.09
C HIS A 80 -9.03 19.05 -9.01
N VAL A 81 -10.18 19.69 -9.01
CA VAL A 81 -11.34 19.33 -9.83
C VAL A 81 -11.57 20.41 -10.85
N GLU A 82 -11.49 20.06 -12.13
CA GLU A 82 -11.82 20.95 -13.26
C GLU A 82 -13.07 20.42 -13.95
N LEU A 83 -14.12 21.23 -13.95
CA LEU A 83 -15.39 20.92 -14.61
C LEU A 83 -15.33 21.17 -16.12
N PRO A 84 -16.22 20.56 -16.94
CA PRO A 84 -16.23 20.75 -18.40
C PRO A 84 -16.42 22.19 -18.86
N ASN A 85 -17.01 23.04 -18.00
CA ASN A 85 -17.19 24.47 -18.27
C ASN A 85 -15.97 25.33 -17.90
N GLY A 86 -14.84 24.73 -17.47
CA GLY A 86 -13.62 25.39 -17.06
C GLY A 86 -13.61 25.90 -15.60
N TYR A 87 -14.70 25.71 -14.86
CA TYR A 87 -14.71 26.04 -13.42
C TYR A 87 -13.80 25.05 -12.65
N GLN A 88 -12.98 25.58 -11.75
CA GLN A 88 -12.05 24.80 -10.95
C GLN A 88 -12.30 25.02 -9.47
N TYR A 89 -12.16 23.93 -8.70
CA TYR A 89 -12.18 23.97 -7.24
C TYR A 89 -11.27 22.88 -6.66
N ILE A 90 -11.02 22.94 -5.36
CA ILE A 90 -10.15 22.01 -4.67
C ILE A 90 -10.99 21.23 -3.66
N GLU A 91 -10.84 19.93 -3.69
CA GLU A 91 -11.30 19.00 -2.65
C GLU A 91 -10.09 18.37 -1.95
N TYR A 92 -10.36 17.65 -0.88
CA TYR A 92 -9.36 16.86 -0.17
C TYR A 92 -9.56 15.38 -0.45
N THR A 93 -8.50 14.58 -0.32
CA THR A 93 -8.66 13.14 -0.16
C THR A 93 -9.64 12.85 0.97
N HIS A 94 -10.28 11.67 0.96
CA HIS A 94 -11.35 11.27 1.88
C HIS A 94 -12.70 11.97 1.67
N THR A 95 -12.85 12.76 0.60
CA THR A 95 -14.10 13.39 0.18
C THR A 95 -14.69 12.65 -1.01
N ILE A 96 -16.01 12.42 -1.02
CA ILE A 96 -16.71 11.86 -2.17
C ILE A 96 -16.87 12.96 -3.23
N ILE A 97 -16.55 12.61 -4.47
CA ILE A 97 -16.67 13.53 -5.60
C ILE A 97 -17.56 12.89 -6.68
N ASP A 98 -18.64 13.57 -7.05
CA ASP A 98 -19.44 13.21 -8.21
C ASP A 98 -18.90 13.91 -9.44
N VAL A 99 -18.56 13.15 -10.47
CA VAL A 99 -17.99 13.66 -11.72
C VAL A 99 -18.94 13.47 -12.89
N GLN A 100 -18.91 14.41 -13.82
CA GLN A 100 -19.60 14.36 -15.10
C GLN A 100 -18.58 14.13 -16.25
N PRO A 101 -19.02 13.67 -17.43
CA PRO A 101 -18.14 13.55 -18.58
C PRO A 101 -17.37 14.85 -18.84
N GLY A 102 -16.04 14.76 -19.04
CA GLY A 102 -15.15 15.89 -19.22
C GLY A 102 -14.60 16.49 -17.92
N THR A 103 -15.06 16.07 -16.74
CA THR A 103 -14.46 16.49 -15.47
C THR A 103 -13.06 15.88 -15.36
N ARG A 104 -12.07 16.71 -14.98
CA ARG A 104 -10.70 16.29 -14.72
C ARG A 104 -10.42 16.32 -13.23
N LEU A 105 -9.77 15.27 -12.75
CA LEU A 105 -9.29 15.14 -11.38
C LEU A 105 -7.78 15.05 -11.39
N THR A 106 -7.12 15.87 -10.61
CA THR A 106 -5.66 15.83 -10.44
C THR A 106 -5.32 15.74 -8.96
N LEU A 107 -4.69 14.64 -8.57
CA LEU A 107 -4.20 14.40 -7.21
C LEU A 107 -2.81 15.02 -7.06
N ASP A 108 -2.67 15.94 -6.14
CA ASP A 108 -1.37 16.52 -5.78
C ASP A 108 -0.46 15.51 -5.10
N SER A 109 0.80 15.89 -4.95
CA SER A 109 1.72 15.14 -4.09
C SER A 109 1.22 15.13 -2.66
N ALA A 110 1.18 13.93 -2.07
CA ALA A 110 0.71 13.78 -0.71
C ALA A 110 1.55 14.60 0.28
N GLN A 111 0.91 15.33 1.18
CA GLN A 111 1.60 16.03 2.26
C GLN A 111 2.04 15.08 3.37
N GLN A 112 1.21 14.07 3.65
CA GLN A 112 1.46 13.01 4.62
C GLN A 112 1.03 11.66 4.04
N GLY A 113 1.77 10.60 4.37
CA GLY A 113 1.59 9.28 3.79
C GLY A 113 2.22 9.16 2.41
N LEU A 114 2.16 8.00 1.80
CA LEU A 114 2.87 7.67 0.57
C LEU A 114 1.93 7.17 -0.53
N ARG A 115 0.93 6.35 -0.19
CA ARG A 115 0.03 5.69 -1.15
C ARG A 115 -1.40 6.17 -1.01
N THR A 116 -1.95 6.59 -2.13
CA THR A 116 -3.37 6.98 -2.27
C THR A 116 -4.13 5.92 -3.07
N TYR A 117 -5.35 5.65 -2.67
CA TYR A 117 -6.25 4.69 -3.33
C TYR A 117 -7.39 5.44 -3.99
N PHE A 118 -7.48 5.34 -5.30
CA PHE A 118 -8.55 5.90 -6.10
C PHE A 118 -9.59 4.81 -6.35
N ALA A 119 -10.79 4.99 -5.82
CA ALA A 119 -11.93 4.11 -6.03
C ALA A 119 -13.05 4.82 -6.79
N VAL A 120 -13.76 4.06 -7.59
CA VAL A 120 -14.98 4.46 -8.29
C VAL A 120 -16.12 3.54 -7.90
N ARG A 121 -17.33 4.06 -7.78
CA ARG A 121 -18.52 3.22 -7.60
C ARG A 121 -18.65 2.23 -8.74
N GLY A 122 -18.71 0.93 -8.40
CA GLY A 122 -18.69 -0.18 -9.33
C GLY A 122 -17.30 -0.87 -9.46
N GLY A 123 -16.25 -0.29 -8.84
CA GLY A 123 -14.87 -0.76 -8.97
C GLY A 123 -14.30 -0.54 -10.37
N PHE A 124 -13.06 -0.95 -10.60
CA PHE A 124 -12.46 -0.94 -11.94
C PHE A 124 -12.49 -2.36 -12.54
N ALA A 125 -12.95 -2.47 -13.79
CA ALA A 125 -12.85 -3.69 -14.57
C ALA A 125 -11.44 -3.76 -15.17
N ALA A 126 -10.57 -4.56 -14.55
CA ALA A 126 -9.21 -4.80 -15.00
C ALA A 126 -8.99 -6.29 -15.29
N PRO A 127 -8.05 -6.66 -16.18
CA PRO A 127 -7.70 -8.07 -16.41
C PRO A 127 -7.30 -8.76 -15.11
N GLN A 128 -7.78 -9.99 -14.92
CA GLN A 128 -7.47 -10.79 -13.73
C GLN A 128 -6.53 -11.93 -14.08
N VAL A 129 -5.56 -12.17 -13.19
CA VAL A 129 -4.66 -13.34 -13.24
C VAL A 129 -4.76 -14.05 -11.90
N LEU A 130 -5.07 -15.34 -11.92
CA LEU A 130 -5.29 -16.14 -10.72
C LEU A 130 -6.38 -15.56 -9.80
N GLY A 131 -7.44 -15.01 -10.40
CA GLY A 131 -8.60 -14.44 -9.68
C GLY A 131 -8.39 -13.05 -9.08
N SER A 132 -7.30 -12.34 -9.41
CA SER A 132 -7.01 -11.00 -8.90
C SER A 132 -6.55 -10.06 -10.02
N ALA A 133 -6.99 -8.80 -9.94
CA ALA A 133 -6.51 -7.70 -10.78
C ALA A 133 -5.28 -6.99 -10.20
N SER A 134 -4.71 -7.49 -9.10
CA SER A 134 -3.53 -6.88 -8.49
C SER A 134 -2.28 -7.04 -9.35
N THR A 135 -1.54 -5.95 -9.51
CA THR A 135 -0.21 -5.94 -10.11
C THR A 135 0.82 -6.32 -9.06
N ASP A 136 1.50 -7.44 -9.26
CA ASP A 136 2.65 -7.90 -8.46
C ASP A 136 3.94 -7.44 -9.12
N MET A 137 4.68 -6.57 -8.43
CA MET A 137 5.90 -5.95 -8.98
C MET A 137 7.11 -6.88 -8.94
N LEU A 138 7.11 -7.92 -8.09
CA LEU A 138 8.21 -8.88 -8.03
C LEU A 138 8.09 -9.92 -9.14
N SER A 139 6.89 -10.50 -9.29
CA SER A 139 6.65 -11.61 -10.20
C SER A 139 6.16 -11.18 -11.58
N ALA A 140 5.91 -9.88 -11.79
CA ALA A 140 5.31 -9.31 -13.01
C ALA A 140 3.99 -10.00 -13.39
N ILE A 141 3.15 -10.28 -12.39
CA ILE A 141 1.83 -10.91 -12.56
C ILE A 141 0.73 -9.85 -12.39
N GLY A 142 -0.27 -9.89 -13.25
CA GLY A 142 -1.41 -8.96 -13.26
C GLY A 142 -1.28 -7.90 -14.34
N PRO A 143 -2.14 -6.85 -14.33
CA PRO A 143 -2.08 -5.76 -15.30
C PRO A 143 -0.79 -4.97 -15.22
N ASP A 144 -0.36 -4.39 -16.33
CA ASP A 144 0.76 -3.46 -16.37
C ASP A 144 0.49 -2.19 -15.54
N GLN A 145 1.56 -1.48 -15.19
CA GLN A 145 1.48 -0.15 -14.61
C GLN A 145 0.74 0.80 -15.57
N LEU A 146 -0.18 1.60 -15.03
CA LEU A 146 -0.95 2.57 -15.78
C LEU A 146 -0.06 3.64 -16.44
N ARG A 147 -0.41 3.98 -17.66
CA ARG A 147 0.30 4.97 -18.48
C ARG A 147 -0.65 6.05 -18.97
N ILE A 148 -0.10 7.18 -19.37
CA ILE A 148 -0.86 8.26 -20.01
C ILE A 148 -1.56 7.72 -21.26
N GLY A 149 -2.86 8.02 -21.40
CA GLY A 149 -3.71 7.58 -22.49
C GLY A 149 -4.50 6.30 -22.19
N ASP A 150 -4.16 5.54 -21.14
CA ASP A 150 -4.91 4.34 -20.76
C ASP A 150 -6.36 4.70 -20.40
N THR A 151 -7.25 3.76 -20.68
CA THR A 151 -8.67 3.88 -20.34
C THR A 151 -9.00 2.95 -19.19
N LEU A 152 -9.45 3.53 -18.08
CA LEU A 152 -9.92 2.80 -16.90
C LEU A 152 -11.42 2.52 -17.08
N VAL A 153 -11.78 1.26 -17.26
CA VAL A 153 -13.17 0.82 -17.39
C VAL A 153 -13.79 0.68 -16.00
N VAL A 154 -14.93 1.30 -15.78
CA VAL A 154 -15.70 1.14 -14.53
C VAL A 154 -16.46 -0.17 -14.58
N GLY A 155 -16.36 -0.95 -13.53
CA GLY A 155 -17.07 -2.21 -13.35
C GLY A 155 -18.50 -2.02 -12.82
N ILE A 156 -19.06 -3.13 -12.34
CA ILE A 156 -20.44 -3.19 -11.84
C ILE A 156 -20.53 -3.76 -10.42
N ASP A 157 -19.40 -3.86 -9.71
CA ASP A 157 -19.28 -4.51 -8.39
C ASP A 157 -19.79 -3.60 -7.26
N VAL A 158 -21.10 -3.35 -7.28
CA VAL A 158 -21.79 -2.58 -6.26
C VAL A 158 -22.38 -3.52 -5.22
N SER A 159 -21.98 -3.39 -3.95
CA SER A 159 -22.46 -4.22 -2.84
C SER A 159 -23.51 -3.53 -1.96
N GLY A 160 -23.71 -2.24 -2.12
CA GLY A 160 -24.65 -1.47 -1.32
C GLY A 160 -24.80 -0.01 -1.75
N PRO A 161 -25.59 0.79 -1.01
CA PRO A 161 -25.62 2.23 -1.23
C PRO A 161 -24.25 2.82 -0.90
N GLY A 162 -23.74 3.69 -1.78
CA GLY A 162 -22.61 4.55 -1.45
C GLY A 162 -23.02 5.62 -0.45
N TRP A 163 -22.05 6.25 0.16
CA TRP A 163 -22.31 7.47 0.92
C TRP A 163 -22.65 8.60 -0.05
N TYR A 164 -23.37 9.59 0.43
CA TYR A 164 -23.80 10.69 -0.42
C TYR A 164 -22.68 11.73 -0.54
N SER A 165 -22.54 12.32 -1.73
CA SER A 165 -21.50 13.31 -2.02
C SER A 165 -21.54 14.57 -1.16
N TRP A 166 -22.70 14.91 -0.57
CA TRP A 166 -22.80 16.02 0.39
C TRP A 166 -22.22 15.71 1.78
N VAL A 167 -21.91 14.43 2.08
CA VAL A 167 -21.15 14.05 3.28
C VAL A 167 -19.67 14.19 2.94
N ARG A 168 -19.07 15.34 3.25
CA ARG A 168 -17.72 15.67 2.81
C ARG A 168 -16.64 14.89 3.57
N ASP A 169 -16.79 14.71 4.87
CA ASP A 169 -15.84 13.96 5.69
C ASP A 169 -16.28 12.49 5.80
N CYS A 170 -16.18 11.77 4.69
CA CYS A 170 -16.74 10.44 4.58
C CYS A 170 -15.82 9.33 5.10
N ALA A 171 -14.57 9.62 5.36
CA ALA A 171 -13.62 8.60 5.77
C ALA A 171 -12.72 9.12 6.88
N PRO A 172 -12.52 8.35 7.99
CA PRO A 172 -11.56 8.74 9.02
C PRO A 172 -10.17 8.84 8.41
N VAL A 173 -9.54 9.98 8.59
CA VAL A 173 -8.16 10.20 8.18
C VAL A 173 -7.25 9.61 9.25
N ARG A 174 -6.35 8.71 8.85
CA ARG A 174 -5.32 8.21 9.78
C ARG A 174 -4.36 9.35 10.10
N ALA A 175 -4.12 9.61 11.38
CA ALA A 175 -3.04 10.49 11.78
C ALA A 175 -1.70 9.88 11.34
N MET A 176 -0.95 10.61 10.54
CA MET A 176 0.36 10.20 10.06
C MET A 176 1.42 11.08 10.71
N THR A 177 2.47 10.44 11.21
CA THR A 177 3.62 11.10 11.84
C THR A 177 4.89 10.59 11.17
N ASN A 178 5.95 11.41 11.19
CA ASN A 178 7.25 11.01 10.68
C ASN A 178 7.98 10.00 11.60
N THR A 179 7.37 9.64 12.73
CA THR A 179 7.84 8.58 13.61
C THR A 179 6.71 7.60 13.86
N VAL A 180 6.91 6.34 13.48
CA VAL A 180 5.90 5.29 13.58
C VAL A 180 6.42 4.15 14.44
N THR A 181 5.60 3.71 15.42
CA THR A 181 5.89 2.50 16.19
C THR A 181 5.14 1.32 15.61
N LEU A 182 5.86 0.29 15.20
CA LEU A 182 5.35 -0.94 14.62
C LEU A 182 5.37 -2.08 15.64
N GLY A 183 4.26 -2.77 15.80
CA GLY A 183 4.15 -3.96 16.64
C GLY A 183 4.78 -5.17 15.95
N VAL A 184 5.64 -5.89 16.68
CA VAL A 184 6.39 -7.04 16.19
C VAL A 184 6.11 -8.24 17.06
N ILE A 185 5.65 -9.32 16.47
CA ILE A 185 5.58 -10.64 17.05
C ILE A 185 6.99 -11.26 16.89
N PRO A 186 7.66 -11.71 17.98
CA PRO A 186 8.99 -12.32 17.89
C PRO A 186 9.03 -13.45 16.85
N GLY A 187 10.06 -13.48 16.04
CA GLY A 187 10.18 -14.42 14.95
C GLY A 187 10.80 -15.76 15.36
N PRO A 188 10.75 -16.75 14.47
CA PRO A 188 11.29 -18.08 14.75
C PRO A 188 12.82 -18.10 14.71
N ARG A 189 13.47 -16.99 14.38
CA ARG A 189 14.94 -16.90 14.24
C ARG A 189 15.54 -15.74 15.05
N GLU A 190 14.86 -15.29 16.12
CA GLU A 190 15.40 -14.27 17.03
C GLU A 190 16.71 -14.73 17.68
N GLU A 191 16.83 -16.04 17.98
CA GLU A 191 18.05 -16.66 18.54
C GLU A 191 19.27 -16.63 17.61
N TRP A 192 19.10 -16.27 16.34
CA TRP A 192 20.21 -16.07 15.40
C TRP A 192 20.96 -14.77 15.63
N PHE A 193 20.43 -13.88 16.45
CA PHE A 193 21.03 -12.57 16.74
C PHE A 193 21.63 -12.54 18.13
N THR A 194 22.63 -11.68 18.35
CA THR A 194 23.15 -11.45 19.70
C THR A 194 22.08 -10.80 20.57
N ALA A 195 22.11 -11.06 21.88
CA ALA A 195 21.16 -10.46 22.82
C ALA A 195 21.15 -8.92 22.74
N GLU A 196 22.34 -8.33 22.55
CA GLU A 196 22.50 -6.89 22.37
C GLU A 196 21.83 -6.39 21.08
N SER A 197 21.94 -7.13 19.98
CA SER A 197 21.26 -6.76 18.72
C SER A 197 19.74 -6.88 18.84
N VAL A 198 19.22 -7.87 19.54
CA VAL A 198 17.78 -7.99 19.83
C VAL A 198 17.31 -6.83 20.70
N GLU A 199 18.07 -6.43 21.73
CA GLU A 199 17.76 -5.28 22.56
C GLU A 199 17.74 -3.97 21.72
N ARG A 200 18.76 -3.74 20.91
CA ARG A 200 18.83 -2.58 19.99
C ARG A 200 17.65 -2.55 19.01
N PHE A 201 17.28 -3.69 18.45
CA PHE A 201 16.15 -3.78 17.53
C PHE A 201 14.85 -3.22 18.12
N TYR A 202 14.60 -3.46 19.43
CA TYR A 202 13.40 -2.97 20.10
C TYR A 202 13.56 -1.60 20.78
N SER A 203 14.77 -1.11 21.01
CA SER A 203 15.02 0.15 21.73
C SER A 203 15.40 1.32 20.82
N GLU A 204 16.08 1.06 19.70
CA GLU A 204 16.62 2.10 18.81
C GLU A 204 15.65 2.49 17.68
N PRO A 205 15.81 3.69 17.13
CA PRO A 205 15.10 4.11 15.93
C PRO A 205 15.79 3.55 14.67
N PHE A 206 14.98 3.35 13.62
CA PHE A 206 15.45 2.99 12.28
C PHE A 206 14.88 3.99 11.26
N GLU A 207 15.70 4.46 10.32
CA GLU A 207 15.28 5.35 9.25
C GLU A 207 14.90 4.57 7.99
N VAL A 208 13.80 4.95 7.36
CA VAL A 208 13.31 4.36 6.11
C VAL A 208 14.16 4.81 4.93
N SER A 209 14.70 3.83 4.18
CA SER A 209 15.53 4.07 3.00
C SER A 209 14.71 4.42 1.76
N SER A 210 15.30 5.21 0.86
CA SER A 210 14.76 5.50 -0.48
C SER A 210 14.67 4.27 -1.40
N GLU A 211 15.35 3.16 -1.06
CA GLU A 211 15.28 1.89 -1.80
C GLU A 211 14.04 1.06 -1.44
N SER A 212 13.15 1.61 -0.61
CA SER A 212 11.90 0.95 -0.19
C SER A 212 10.89 0.90 -1.33
N ASN A 213 10.18 -0.23 -1.45
CA ASN A 213 9.16 -0.45 -2.48
C ASN A 213 8.07 -1.42 -1.98
N ARG A 214 7.21 -1.94 -2.90
CA ARG A 214 6.15 -2.89 -2.57
C ARG A 214 6.66 -4.28 -2.14
N ILE A 215 7.90 -4.64 -2.50
CA ILE A 215 8.52 -5.91 -2.13
C ILE A 215 8.97 -5.87 -0.67
N GLY A 216 9.60 -4.76 -0.25
CA GLY A 216 10.04 -4.58 1.11
C GLY A 216 10.44 -3.15 1.44
N ILE A 217 10.17 -2.76 2.68
CA ILE A 217 10.60 -1.49 3.26
C ILE A 217 11.96 -1.73 3.92
N ARG A 218 12.99 -1.07 3.42
CA ARG A 218 14.35 -1.15 3.95
C ARG A 218 14.54 -0.09 5.01
N VAL A 219 15.09 -0.47 6.16
CA VAL A 219 15.34 0.46 7.24
C VAL A 219 16.79 0.35 7.72
N HIS A 220 17.38 1.47 8.14
CA HIS A 220 18.74 1.54 8.62
C HIS A 220 18.76 2.11 10.04
N GLY A 221 19.38 1.37 10.96
CA GLY A 221 19.72 1.85 12.31
C GLY A 221 21.10 2.50 12.33
N GLU A 222 21.52 2.99 13.50
CA GLU A 222 22.88 3.54 13.70
C GLU A 222 23.96 2.46 13.49
N GLN A 223 23.69 1.22 13.92
CA GLN A 223 24.59 0.09 13.77
C GLN A 223 23.83 -1.12 13.19
N PRO A 224 24.52 -2.00 12.44
CA PRO A 224 23.94 -3.25 11.95
C PRO A 224 23.62 -4.20 13.11
N LEU A 225 22.57 -5.01 12.93
CA LEU A 225 22.25 -6.11 13.83
C LEU A 225 23.22 -7.28 13.58
N GLU A 226 23.92 -7.71 14.61
CA GLU A 226 24.93 -8.75 14.54
C GLU A 226 24.32 -10.13 14.76
N ARG A 227 24.80 -11.11 14.00
CA ARG A 227 24.40 -12.50 14.14
C ARG A 227 25.22 -13.18 15.23
N ALA A 228 24.57 -13.94 16.11
CA ALA A 228 25.20 -14.85 17.09
C ALA A 228 25.62 -16.17 16.44
N LEU A 229 24.90 -16.61 15.40
CA LEU A 229 25.15 -17.86 14.70
C LEU A 229 25.72 -17.57 13.30
N ALA A 230 26.81 -18.27 12.97
CA ALA A 230 27.40 -18.26 11.64
C ALA A 230 26.72 -19.30 10.75
N GLY A 231 26.66 -19.03 9.45
CA GLY A 231 26.15 -19.98 8.45
C GLY A 231 24.96 -19.43 7.67
N GLU A 232 24.46 -20.28 6.80
CA GLU A 232 23.27 -20.01 5.99
C GLU A 232 22.06 -20.77 6.54
N ILE A 233 20.89 -20.17 6.44
CA ILE A 233 19.62 -20.81 6.76
C ILE A 233 19.08 -21.44 5.47
N ALA A 234 18.59 -22.67 5.57
CA ALA A 234 17.79 -23.23 4.47
C ALA A 234 16.61 -22.29 4.18
N SER A 235 16.23 -22.18 2.89
CA SER A 235 15.11 -21.33 2.51
C SER A 235 13.83 -21.70 3.28
N GLU A 236 13.24 -20.72 3.93
CA GLU A 236 12.02 -20.85 4.72
C GLU A 236 10.86 -20.07 4.05
N GLY A 237 9.61 -20.45 4.36
CA GLY A 237 8.44 -19.74 3.90
C GLY A 237 8.39 -18.33 4.50
N MET A 238 8.13 -17.33 3.65
CA MET A 238 8.00 -15.93 4.04
C MET A 238 6.55 -15.49 4.00
N VAL A 239 6.18 -14.60 4.89
CA VAL A 239 4.86 -13.96 4.90
C VAL A 239 5.02 -12.46 4.83
N ARG A 240 3.98 -11.77 4.41
CA ARG A 240 3.91 -10.31 4.52
C ARG A 240 4.14 -9.87 5.96
N GLY A 241 4.95 -8.84 6.15
CA GLY A 241 5.34 -8.34 7.46
C GLY A 241 6.52 -9.07 8.09
N SER A 242 7.07 -10.15 7.48
CA SER A 242 8.34 -10.74 7.94
C SER A 242 9.44 -9.69 7.92
N ILE A 243 10.19 -9.59 9.02
CA ILE A 243 11.34 -8.70 9.17
C ILE A 243 12.60 -9.54 9.01
N GLN A 244 13.11 -9.55 7.80
CA GLN A 244 14.29 -10.30 7.43
C GLN A 244 15.55 -9.45 7.60
N VAL A 245 16.63 -10.03 8.13
CA VAL A 245 17.92 -9.33 8.30
C VAL A 245 18.97 -9.99 7.41
N PRO A 246 19.29 -9.37 6.26
CA PRO A 246 20.34 -9.83 5.36
C PRO A 246 21.75 -9.66 5.99
N PRO A 247 22.84 -10.10 5.30
CA PRO A 247 24.21 -9.98 5.80
C PRO A 247 24.66 -8.54 6.11
N SER A 248 24.01 -7.53 5.53
CA SER A 248 24.26 -6.12 5.88
C SER A 248 23.89 -5.76 7.32
N GLY A 249 23.09 -6.60 8.00
CA GLY A 249 22.61 -6.35 9.35
C GLY A 249 21.44 -5.35 9.42
N PHE A 250 20.95 -4.81 8.31
CA PHE A 250 19.85 -3.87 8.32
C PHE A 250 18.52 -4.55 7.94
N PRO A 251 17.44 -4.34 8.75
CA PRO A 251 16.18 -5.03 8.54
C PRO A 251 15.48 -4.65 7.23
N VAL A 252 14.79 -5.63 6.64
CA VAL A 252 13.87 -5.47 5.51
C VAL A 252 12.50 -5.98 5.93
N LEU A 253 11.51 -5.09 5.98
CA LEU A 253 10.13 -5.40 6.31
C LEU A 253 9.40 -5.81 5.02
N PHE A 254 9.02 -7.07 4.89
CA PHE A 254 8.39 -7.56 3.66
C PHE A 254 7.01 -6.97 3.43
N GLY A 255 6.84 -6.40 2.24
CA GLY A 255 5.60 -5.82 1.74
C GLY A 255 4.64 -6.87 1.16
N VAL A 256 3.73 -6.41 0.31
CA VAL A 256 2.70 -7.27 -0.31
C VAL A 256 3.23 -8.11 -1.47
N ASP A 257 4.23 -7.62 -2.18
CA ASP A 257 4.87 -8.32 -3.31
C ASP A 257 6.16 -9.03 -2.86
N HIS A 258 6.20 -9.51 -1.60
CA HIS A 258 7.36 -10.17 -1.02
C HIS A 258 7.66 -11.52 -1.69
N PRO A 259 8.92 -12.00 -1.69
CA PRO A 259 9.23 -13.35 -2.12
C PRO A 259 8.57 -14.37 -1.17
N VAL A 260 8.07 -15.48 -1.70
CA VAL A 260 7.39 -16.52 -0.90
C VAL A 260 8.35 -17.37 -0.07
N THR A 261 9.65 -17.32 -0.38
CA THR A 261 10.71 -17.97 0.40
C THR A 261 11.89 -17.04 0.58
N GLY A 262 12.69 -17.25 1.64
CA GLY A 262 13.92 -16.49 1.90
C GLY A 262 14.91 -17.29 2.71
N GLY A 263 16.20 -16.98 2.57
CA GLY A 263 17.32 -17.68 3.21
C GLY A 263 18.05 -16.86 4.28
N TYR A 264 17.48 -15.75 4.74
CA TYR A 264 18.05 -14.96 5.83
C TYR A 264 17.16 -15.00 7.07
N PRO A 265 17.73 -14.88 8.30
CA PRO A 265 16.96 -14.98 9.52
C PRO A 265 15.88 -13.90 9.62
N VAL A 266 14.69 -14.33 10.04
CA VAL A 266 13.55 -13.48 10.34
C VAL A 266 13.53 -13.20 11.83
N ILE A 267 13.86 -11.96 12.24
CA ILE A 267 13.91 -11.55 13.65
C ILE A 267 12.50 -11.39 14.25
N GLY A 268 11.51 -11.06 13.43
CA GLY A 268 10.14 -10.88 13.86
C GLY A 268 9.18 -10.77 12.68
N VAL A 269 7.89 -10.72 12.99
CA VAL A 269 6.83 -10.49 12.01
C VAL A 269 5.96 -9.33 12.50
N LEU A 270 5.70 -8.35 11.66
CA LEU A 270 4.78 -7.26 11.97
C LEU A 270 3.38 -7.79 12.23
N ASP A 271 2.71 -7.25 13.23
CA ASP A 271 1.28 -7.47 13.38
C ASP A 271 0.52 -6.91 12.16
N TRP A 272 -0.74 -7.30 12.03
CA TRP A 272 -1.56 -6.97 10.87
C TRP A 272 -1.70 -5.46 10.62
N CYS A 273 -1.95 -4.68 11.70
CA CYS A 273 -2.11 -3.23 11.61
C CYS A 273 -0.79 -2.55 11.27
N SER A 274 0.31 -2.98 11.88
CA SER A 274 1.65 -2.46 11.62
C SER A 274 2.10 -2.74 10.18
N SER A 275 1.78 -3.92 9.65
CA SER A 275 2.05 -4.26 8.26
C SER A 275 1.33 -3.34 7.27
N ASP A 276 0.07 -2.94 7.53
CA ASP A 276 -0.64 -1.95 6.72
C ASP A 276 -0.04 -0.54 6.85
N CYS A 277 0.45 -0.18 8.06
CA CYS A 277 1.09 1.11 8.29
C CYS A 277 2.36 1.30 7.45
N THR A 278 3.11 0.21 7.19
CA THR A 278 4.35 0.31 6.38
C THR A 278 4.11 0.82 4.96
N ALA A 279 2.90 0.67 4.43
CA ALA A 279 2.52 1.19 3.11
C ALA A 279 2.61 2.72 3.01
N GLN A 280 2.54 3.42 4.13
CA GLN A 280 2.51 4.88 4.18
C GLN A 280 3.85 5.50 4.60
N LEU A 281 4.85 4.68 4.88
CA LEU A 281 6.19 5.13 5.24
C LEU A 281 6.92 5.76 4.04
N ARG A 282 7.55 6.90 4.29
CA ARG A 282 8.37 7.64 3.33
C ARG A 282 9.85 7.46 3.62
N PRO A 283 10.72 7.61 2.63
CA PRO A 283 12.14 7.79 2.88
C PRO A 283 12.39 8.92 3.89
N GLY A 284 13.22 8.63 4.90
CA GLY A 284 13.51 9.54 6.01
C GLY A 284 12.55 9.46 7.21
N ASP A 285 11.42 8.76 7.10
CA ASP A 285 10.58 8.49 8.27
C ASP A 285 11.31 7.58 9.26
N ILE A 286 10.98 7.75 10.54
CA ILE A 286 11.57 6.97 11.63
C ILE A 286 10.61 5.86 12.06
N VAL A 287 11.12 4.65 12.11
CA VAL A 287 10.43 3.46 12.60
C VAL A 287 11.02 3.02 13.93
N ARG A 288 10.17 2.71 14.89
CA ARG A 288 10.52 2.00 16.12
C ARG A 288 9.75 0.70 16.20
N PHE A 289 10.36 -0.33 16.72
CA PHE A 289 9.73 -1.62 16.90
C PHE A 289 9.32 -1.83 18.37
N ARG A 290 8.15 -2.40 18.55
CA ARG A 290 7.62 -2.74 19.88
C ARG A 290 7.20 -4.21 19.87
N ARG A 291 7.72 -4.99 20.82
CA ARG A 291 7.34 -6.39 20.99
C ARG A 291 5.84 -6.49 21.32
N VAL A 292 5.12 -7.32 20.57
CA VAL A 292 3.73 -7.68 20.83
C VAL A 292 3.74 -9.07 21.49
N VAL A 293 3.12 -9.17 22.65
CA VAL A 293 2.87 -10.46 23.30
C VAL A 293 1.55 -10.97 22.77
N ALA A 294 1.52 -12.19 22.22
CA ALA A 294 0.27 -12.84 21.88
C ALA A 294 -0.50 -13.11 23.19
N GLU A 295 -1.73 -12.59 23.27
CA GLU A 295 -2.67 -12.92 24.33
C GLU A 295 -3.21 -14.34 24.18
#